data_e63e7dee708d74ab5c09c211b9898e34
#
_entry.id   e63e7dee708d74ab5c09c211b9898e34
#
_cell.length_a   1.000
_cell.length_b   1.000
_cell.length_c   1.000
_cell.angle_alpha   90.00
_cell.angle_beta   90.00
_cell.angle_gamma   90.00
#
_symmetry.space_group_name_H-M   'P 1'
#
loop_
_entity.id
_entity.type
_entity.pdbx_description
1 polymer ?
#
loop_
_entity_poly.entity_id
_entity_poly.type
_entity_poly.pdbx_seq_one_letter_code
_entity_poly.pdbx_strand_id
1 'polypeptide(L)'
;MALCFAVLLSAPAQAAQEIKPFVRGSYQQIVAARQGKPFIVNFWSLTCSYCMVELAMLKKLKKKYPGLDLVLVSTDTPEEEKAVSATLAKFSLGKAEAWVFADSYTERLRFEIDKKWQGELPRTYFFSPKKEVTTISGKLEYKEVEQWVKEQDAIQ
;
A
#
# COMPACT_ATOMS: atom_id res chain seq x y z
N MET A 1 -37.93 11.08 42.99
CA MET A 1 -37.77 11.35 41.54
C MET A 1 -36.31 11.04 41.18
N ALA A 2 -36.08 9.92 40.54
CA ALA A 2 -34.73 9.52 40.10
C ALA A 2 -34.57 9.91 38.60
N LEU A 3 -33.66 10.84 38.31
CA LEU A 3 -33.30 11.21 36.93
C LEU A 3 -32.30 10.15 36.39
N CYS A 4 -32.77 9.33 35.48
CA CYS A 4 -31.84 8.48 34.67
C CYS A 4 -31.17 9.32 33.60
N PHE A 5 -29.87 9.55 33.74
CA PHE A 5 -29.01 10.13 32.72
C PHE A 5 -28.66 9.03 31.70
N ALA A 6 -29.26 9.07 30.55
CA ALA A 6 -28.89 8.20 29.42
C ALA A 6 -27.60 8.73 28.79
N VAL A 7 -26.48 8.04 29.04
CA VAL A 7 -25.19 8.31 28.36
C VAL A 7 -25.29 7.73 26.95
N LEU A 8 -25.44 8.60 25.96
CA LEU A 8 -25.33 8.24 24.54
C LEU A 8 -23.86 7.96 24.21
N LEU A 9 -23.50 6.69 24.13
CA LEU A 9 -22.22 6.24 23.61
C LEU A 9 -22.20 6.48 22.09
N SER A 10 -21.61 7.60 21.68
CA SER A 10 -21.30 7.85 20.28
C SER A 10 -20.17 6.91 19.86
N ALA A 11 -20.47 5.88 19.06
CA ALA A 11 -19.45 5.06 18.42
C ALA A 11 -18.62 5.97 17.47
N PRO A 12 -17.26 5.92 17.50
CA PRO A 12 -16.45 6.68 16.56
C PRO A 12 -16.75 6.19 15.13
N ALA A 13 -17.24 7.08 14.29
CA ALA A 13 -17.35 6.81 12.85
C ALA A 13 -15.94 6.54 12.34
N GLN A 14 -15.67 5.31 11.91
CA GLN A 14 -14.40 4.95 11.27
C GLN A 14 -14.32 5.72 9.96
N ALA A 15 -13.46 6.74 9.91
CA ALA A 15 -13.24 7.47 8.67
C ALA A 15 -12.83 6.48 7.57
N ALA A 16 -13.52 6.54 6.43
CA ALA A 16 -13.16 5.74 5.27
C ALA A 16 -11.72 6.06 4.87
N GLN A 17 -10.97 5.03 4.46
CA GLN A 17 -9.61 5.23 3.97
C GLN A 17 -9.62 6.17 2.77
N GLU A 18 -8.80 7.20 2.80
CA GLU A 18 -8.57 8.08 1.66
C GLU A 18 -7.75 7.33 0.60
N ILE A 19 -8.30 7.22 -0.60
CA ILE A 19 -7.60 6.69 -1.78
C ILE A 19 -7.19 7.88 -2.64
N LYS A 20 -5.90 8.05 -2.86
CA LYS A 20 -5.37 9.16 -3.64
C LYS A 20 -5.33 8.81 -5.13
N PRO A 21 -5.58 9.77 -6.03
CA PRO A 21 -5.41 9.54 -7.47
C PRO A 21 -3.91 9.43 -7.82
N PHE A 22 -3.52 8.30 -8.41
CA PHE A 22 -2.17 8.08 -8.91
C PHE A 22 -2.09 8.55 -10.37
N VAL A 23 -1.45 9.68 -10.56
CA VAL A 23 -1.25 10.34 -11.85
C VAL A 23 0.25 10.50 -12.15
N ARG A 24 0.59 11.08 -13.27
CA ARG A 24 2.00 11.40 -13.60
C ARG A 24 2.65 12.22 -12.49
N GLY A 25 3.86 11.83 -12.10
CA GLY A 25 4.60 12.45 -10.98
C GLY A 25 4.27 11.88 -9.60
N SER A 26 3.18 11.10 -9.44
CA SER A 26 2.81 10.54 -8.13
C SER A 26 3.86 9.59 -7.57
N TYR A 27 4.49 8.78 -8.42
CA TYR A 27 5.58 7.89 -7.98
C TYR A 27 6.76 8.66 -7.41
N GLN A 28 7.20 9.71 -8.10
CA GLN A 28 8.28 10.57 -7.64
C GLN A 28 7.90 11.31 -6.34
N GLN A 29 6.63 11.73 -6.20
CA GLN A 29 6.11 12.34 -4.99
C GLN A 29 6.18 11.38 -3.79
N ILE A 30 5.75 10.12 -3.98
CA ILE A 30 5.82 9.07 -2.95
C ILE A 30 7.26 8.86 -2.50
N VAL A 31 8.20 8.73 -3.44
CA VAL A 31 9.62 8.53 -3.15
C VAL A 31 10.23 9.76 -2.47
N ALA A 32 9.95 10.95 -2.96
CA ALA A 32 10.49 12.20 -2.41
C ALA A 32 10.04 12.46 -0.97
N ALA A 33 8.78 12.11 -0.63
CA ALA A 33 8.24 12.25 0.72
C ALA A 33 8.94 11.36 1.77
N ARG A 34 9.69 10.34 1.32
CA ARG A 34 10.31 9.29 2.16
C ARG A 34 11.82 9.21 2.05
N GLN A 35 12.48 10.27 1.59
CA GLN A 35 13.93 10.26 1.43
C GLN A 35 14.65 9.90 2.73
N GLY A 36 15.54 8.90 2.64
CA GLY A 36 16.32 8.42 3.79
C GLY A 36 15.57 7.52 4.77
N LYS A 37 14.32 7.14 4.46
CA LYS A 37 13.52 6.19 5.26
C LYS A 37 13.26 4.93 4.45
N PRO A 38 13.25 3.75 5.10
CA PRO A 38 12.87 2.52 4.42
C PRO A 38 11.34 2.48 4.23
N PHE A 39 10.90 2.05 3.04
CA PHE A 39 9.48 1.86 2.74
C PHE A 39 9.27 0.87 1.61
N ILE A 40 8.04 0.37 1.48
CA ILE A 40 7.63 -0.56 0.44
C ILE A 40 6.53 0.09 -0.40
N VAL A 41 6.64 0.01 -1.72
CA VAL A 41 5.55 0.33 -2.65
C VAL A 41 5.11 -0.96 -3.32
N ASN A 42 3.84 -1.32 -3.17
CA ASN A 42 3.25 -2.51 -3.76
C ASN A 42 2.16 -2.12 -4.76
N PHE A 43 2.32 -2.57 -6.00
CA PHE A 43 1.32 -2.43 -7.06
C PHE A 43 0.50 -3.71 -7.16
N TRP A 44 -0.83 -3.56 -7.15
CA TRP A 44 -1.79 -4.66 -7.12
C TRP A 44 -3.06 -4.32 -7.90
N SER A 45 -3.98 -5.27 -8.09
CA SER A 45 -5.31 -5.00 -8.61
C SER A 45 -6.37 -5.95 -8.03
N LEU A 46 -7.63 -5.55 -8.12
CA LEU A 46 -8.79 -6.31 -7.65
C LEU A 46 -8.92 -7.67 -8.33
N THR A 47 -8.50 -7.77 -9.59
CA THR A 47 -8.61 -8.98 -10.41
C THR A 47 -7.39 -9.90 -10.33
N CYS A 48 -6.36 -9.50 -9.58
CA CYS A 48 -5.11 -10.24 -9.44
C CYS A 48 -5.19 -11.20 -8.24
N SER A 49 -5.36 -12.49 -8.46
CA SER A 49 -5.46 -13.48 -7.38
C SER A 49 -4.19 -13.60 -6.53
N TYR A 50 -3.00 -13.52 -7.13
CA TYR A 50 -1.73 -13.49 -6.40
C TYR A 50 -1.58 -12.24 -5.54
N CYS A 51 -2.14 -11.11 -5.98
CA CYS A 51 -2.16 -9.89 -5.20
C CYS A 51 -2.97 -10.05 -3.90
N MET A 52 -4.08 -10.79 -3.93
CA MET A 52 -4.87 -11.07 -2.73
C MET A 52 -4.07 -11.90 -1.70
N VAL A 53 -3.28 -12.86 -2.16
CA VAL A 53 -2.37 -13.64 -1.29
C VAL A 53 -1.30 -12.72 -0.68
N GLU A 54 -0.77 -11.80 -1.46
CA GLU A 54 0.26 -10.86 -1.01
C GLU A 54 -0.30 -9.83 -0.02
N LEU A 55 -1.49 -9.28 -0.25
CA LEU A 55 -2.15 -8.39 0.72
C LEU A 55 -2.39 -9.10 2.07
N ALA A 56 -2.75 -10.39 2.06
CA ALA A 56 -2.87 -11.18 3.29
C ALA A 56 -1.52 -11.35 4.01
N MET A 57 -0.43 -11.49 3.27
CA MET A 57 0.92 -11.54 3.81
C MET A 57 1.36 -10.18 4.38
N LEU A 58 1.14 -9.09 3.64
CA LEU A 58 1.44 -7.73 4.06
C LEU A 58 0.67 -7.33 5.33
N LYS A 59 -0.60 -7.77 5.48
CA LYS A 59 -1.35 -7.65 6.73
C LYS A 59 -0.60 -8.25 7.92
N LYS A 60 -0.06 -9.47 7.77
CA LYS A 60 0.70 -10.14 8.86
C LYS A 60 1.95 -9.36 9.20
N LEU A 61 2.68 -8.88 8.21
CA LEU A 61 3.88 -8.06 8.39
C LEU A 61 3.53 -6.73 9.09
N LYS A 62 2.52 -6.02 8.62
CA LYS A 62 2.10 -4.73 9.21
C LYS A 62 1.61 -4.89 10.65
N LYS A 63 0.97 -6.03 10.98
CA LYS A 63 0.60 -6.36 12.37
C LYS A 63 1.83 -6.61 13.26
N LYS A 64 2.85 -7.30 12.74
CA LYS A 64 4.08 -7.61 13.47
C LYS A 64 5.02 -6.40 13.57
N TYR A 65 5.06 -5.58 12.51
CA TYR A 65 5.89 -4.38 12.40
C TYR A 65 5.01 -3.15 12.13
N PRO A 66 4.37 -2.57 13.17
CA PRO A 66 3.45 -1.45 12.97
C PRO A 66 4.08 -0.21 12.33
N GLY A 67 5.39 -0.01 12.55
CA GLY A 67 6.19 1.07 11.95
C GLY A 67 6.53 0.88 10.47
N LEU A 68 6.30 -0.31 9.88
CA LEU A 68 6.56 -0.54 8.47
C LEU A 68 5.79 0.47 7.60
N ASP A 69 6.50 1.31 6.86
CA ASP A 69 5.89 2.24 5.90
C ASP A 69 5.55 1.49 4.62
N LEU A 70 4.26 1.40 4.33
CA LEU A 70 3.70 0.64 3.23
C LEU A 70 2.78 1.53 2.40
N VAL A 71 3.08 1.65 1.12
CA VAL A 71 2.26 2.33 0.12
C VAL A 71 1.64 1.29 -0.80
N LEU A 72 0.33 1.34 -0.96
CA LEU A 72 -0.45 0.41 -1.77
C LEU A 72 -1.02 1.15 -2.98
N VAL A 73 -0.65 0.75 -4.17
CA VAL A 73 -1.10 1.39 -5.42
C VAL A 73 -1.91 0.38 -6.22
N SER A 74 -3.23 0.61 -6.32
CA SER A 74 -4.08 -0.16 -7.21
C SER A 74 -3.89 0.30 -8.65
N THR A 75 -3.76 -0.65 -9.57
CA THR A 75 -3.77 -0.37 -11.02
C THR A 75 -5.18 -0.42 -11.62
N ASP A 76 -6.20 -0.55 -10.77
CA ASP A 76 -7.62 -0.45 -11.15
C ASP A 76 -7.97 1.02 -11.47
N THR A 77 -9.19 1.26 -11.93
CA THR A 77 -9.63 2.60 -12.34
C THR A 77 -10.24 3.39 -11.16
N PRO A 78 -10.37 4.73 -11.26
CA PRO A 78 -10.99 5.54 -10.21
C PRO A 78 -12.44 5.14 -9.88
N GLU A 79 -13.16 4.59 -10.85
CA GLU A 79 -14.53 4.10 -10.66
C GLU A 79 -14.59 2.92 -9.67
N GLU A 80 -13.47 2.20 -9.52
CA GLU A 80 -13.31 1.05 -8.61
C GLU A 80 -12.81 1.43 -7.22
N GLU A 81 -12.60 2.71 -6.93
CA GLU A 81 -12.05 3.23 -5.65
C GLU A 81 -12.76 2.62 -4.42
N LYS A 82 -14.11 2.51 -4.45
CA LYS A 82 -14.88 1.91 -3.35
C LYS A 82 -14.52 0.45 -3.13
N ALA A 83 -14.34 -0.32 -4.21
CA ALA A 83 -13.94 -1.73 -4.12
C ALA A 83 -12.49 -1.88 -3.66
N VAL A 84 -11.60 -0.99 -4.10
CA VAL A 84 -10.21 -0.89 -3.64
C VAL A 84 -10.18 -0.64 -2.13
N SER A 85 -10.88 0.39 -1.65
CA SER A 85 -10.97 0.73 -0.22
C SER A 85 -11.53 -0.42 0.62
N ALA A 86 -12.64 -1.04 0.16
CA ALA A 86 -13.26 -2.19 0.84
C ALA A 86 -12.30 -3.40 0.92
N THR A 87 -11.54 -3.65 -0.13
CA THR A 87 -10.55 -4.73 -0.17
C THR A 87 -9.42 -4.46 0.84
N LEU A 88 -8.87 -3.26 0.87
CA LEU A 88 -7.83 -2.90 1.84
C LEU A 88 -8.35 -2.98 3.29
N ALA A 89 -9.58 -2.57 3.55
CA ALA A 89 -10.23 -2.72 4.85
C ALA A 89 -10.37 -4.20 5.26
N LYS A 90 -10.80 -5.07 4.35
CA LYS A 90 -10.89 -6.53 4.55
C LYS A 90 -9.54 -7.13 4.98
N PHE A 91 -8.45 -6.66 4.40
CA PHE A 91 -7.11 -7.08 4.80
C PHE A 91 -6.54 -6.29 6.00
N SER A 92 -7.32 -5.41 6.63
CA SER A 92 -6.86 -4.56 7.75
C SER A 92 -5.66 -3.66 7.36
N LEU A 93 -5.58 -3.28 6.10
CA LEU A 93 -4.58 -2.40 5.52
C LEU A 93 -5.09 -0.96 5.30
N GLY A 94 -6.30 -0.65 5.78
CA GLY A 94 -6.95 0.65 5.62
C GLY A 94 -6.23 1.85 6.27
N LYS A 95 -5.13 1.61 6.98
CA LYS A 95 -4.26 2.67 7.50
C LYS A 95 -2.98 2.87 6.69
N ALA A 96 -2.73 2.03 5.70
CA ALA A 96 -1.62 2.22 4.76
C ALA A 96 -1.97 3.36 3.80
N GLU A 97 -0.96 4.08 3.32
CA GLU A 97 -1.17 5.06 2.25
C GLU A 97 -1.61 4.32 0.99
N ALA A 98 -2.73 4.76 0.40
CA ALA A 98 -3.33 4.06 -0.73
C ALA A 98 -3.61 4.99 -1.91
N TRP A 99 -3.40 4.46 -3.09
CA TRP A 99 -3.55 5.15 -4.37
C TRP A 99 -4.30 4.26 -5.37
N VAL A 100 -4.96 4.87 -6.35
CA VAL A 100 -5.57 4.21 -7.50
C VAL A 100 -5.12 4.91 -8.78
N PHE A 101 -4.81 4.16 -9.83
CA PHE A 101 -4.44 4.73 -11.13
C PHE A 101 -5.57 5.64 -11.63
N ALA A 102 -5.22 6.88 -12.00
CA ALA A 102 -6.17 7.92 -12.40
C ALA A 102 -5.72 8.66 -13.68
N ASP A 103 -5.01 7.96 -14.56
CA ASP A 103 -4.62 8.46 -15.88
C ASP A 103 -5.20 7.52 -16.95
N SER A 104 -5.75 8.07 -18.03
CA SER A 104 -6.28 7.30 -19.16
C SER A 104 -5.20 6.51 -19.93
N TYR A 105 -3.93 6.85 -19.75
CA TYR A 105 -2.79 6.16 -20.36
C TYR A 105 -1.95 5.44 -19.32
N THR A 106 -2.45 4.31 -18.82
CA THR A 106 -1.81 3.52 -17.75
C THR A 106 -0.40 3.04 -18.13
N GLU A 107 -0.12 2.82 -19.41
CA GLU A 107 1.21 2.48 -19.92
C GLU A 107 2.24 3.57 -19.61
N ARG A 108 1.83 4.84 -19.67
CA ARG A 108 2.71 5.96 -19.33
C ARG A 108 3.05 6.00 -17.86
N LEU A 109 2.08 5.70 -16.99
CA LEU A 109 2.32 5.58 -15.55
C LEU A 109 3.33 4.47 -15.27
N ARG A 110 3.14 3.29 -15.86
CA ARG A 110 4.08 2.17 -15.71
C ARG A 110 5.48 2.50 -16.21
N PHE A 111 5.58 3.12 -17.38
CA PHE A 111 6.87 3.54 -17.98
C PHE A 111 7.60 4.58 -17.11
N GLU A 112 6.88 5.48 -16.46
CA GLU A 112 7.44 6.47 -15.54
C GLU A 112 7.99 5.83 -14.26
N ILE A 113 7.34 4.76 -13.78
CA ILE A 113 7.77 3.99 -12.62
C ILE A 113 9.00 3.14 -12.97
N ASP A 114 8.89 2.34 -14.02
CA ASP A 114 9.96 1.47 -14.52
C ASP A 114 9.73 1.17 -16.01
N LYS A 115 10.67 1.60 -16.86
CA LYS A 115 10.62 1.40 -18.32
C LYS A 115 10.50 -0.06 -18.74
N LYS A 116 10.89 -1.00 -17.87
CA LYS A 116 10.85 -2.44 -18.14
C LYS A 116 9.56 -3.10 -17.65
N TRP A 117 8.72 -2.40 -16.89
CA TRP A 117 7.49 -2.96 -16.37
C TRP A 117 6.40 -3.08 -17.44
N GLN A 118 6.02 -4.31 -17.74
CA GLN A 118 5.00 -4.62 -18.77
C GLN A 118 3.58 -4.75 -18.17
N GLY A 119 3.41 -4.50 -16.87
CA GLY A 119 2.11 -4.56 -16.19
C GLY A 119 1.88 -5.83 -15.38
N GLU A 120 2.89 -6.70 -15.26
CA GLU A 120 2.81 -7.89 -14.42
C GLU A 120 2.59 -7.51 -12.93
N LEU A 121 1.68 -8.24 -12.26
CA LEU A 121 1.29 -8.04 -10.87
C LEU A 121 1.32 -9.35 -10.06
N PRO A 122 1.53 -9.27 -8.75
CA PRO A 122 1.92 -8.09 -7.97
C PRO A 122 3.32 -7.62 -8.35
N ARG A 123 3.60 -6.32 -8.15
CA ARG A 123 4.94 -5.76 -8.32
C ARG A 123 5.31 -4.90 -7.13
N THR A 124 6.46 -5.18 -6.53
CA THR A 124 6.86 -4.56 -5.27
C THR A 124 8.23 -3.94 -5.37
N TYR A 125 8.35 -2.73 -4.87
CA TYR A 125 9.59 -1.97 -4.75
C TYR A 125 9.94 -1.79 -3.29
N PHE A 126 11.16 -2.15 -2.93
CA PHE A 126 11.74 -2.01 -1.61
C PHE A 126 12.78 -0.89 -1.63
N PHE A 127 12.57 0.13 -0.85
CA PHE A 127 13.45 1.29 -0.75
C PHE A 127 14.22 1.25 0.57
N SER A 128 15.54 1.16 0.49
CA SER A 128 16.41 1.24 1.67
C SER A 128 16.80 2.69 2.00
N PRO A 129 17.24 2.99 3.25
CA PRO A 129 17.75 4.30 3.62
C PRO A 129 18.98 4.72 2.77
N LYS A 130 19.73 3.76 2.24
CA LYS A 130 20.88 3.98 1.37
C LYS A 130 20.53 4.32 -0.08
N LYS A 131 19.23 4.55 -0.37
CA LYS A 131 18.68 4.81 -1.72
C LYS A 131 18.80 3.62 -2.69
N GLU A 132 19.04 2.42 -2.17
CA GLU A 132 18.98 1.20 -2.96
C GLU A 132 17.51 0.81 -3.16
N VAL A 133 17.17 0.42 -4.38
CA VAL A 133 15.83 -0.03 -4.74
C VAL A 133 15.91 -1.46 -5.23
N THR A 134 15.25 -2.37 -4.51
CA THR A 134 15.07 -3.75 -4.97
C THR A 134 13.66 -3.91 -5.50
N THR A 135 13.52 -4.57 -6.65
CA THR A 135 12.22 -4.77 -7.31
C THR A 135 11.95 -6.26 -7.45
N ILE A 136 10.74 -6.67 -7.09
CA ILE A 136 10.26 -8.05 -7.26
C ILE A 136 8.95 -8.02 -8.03
N SER A 137 8.87 -8.80 -9.12
CA SER A 137 7.63 -9.10 -9.83
C SER A 137 7.13 -10.48 -9.44
N GLY A 138 5.84 -10.59 -9.20
CA GLY A 138 5.22 -11.83 -8.75
C GLY A 138 5.19 -11.95 -7.23
N LYS A 139 4.82 -13.12 -6.76
CA LYS A 139 4.58 -13.41 -5.36
C LYS A 139 5.83 -13.21 -4.49
N LEU A 140 5.66 -12.48 -3.39
CA LEU A 140 6.67 -12.33 -2.35
C LEU A 140 6.66 -13.52 -1.38
N GLU A 141 7.84 -13.88 -0.88
CA GLU A 141 7.96 -14.84 0.22
C GLU A 141 8.05 -14.10 1.56
N TYR A 142 7.19 -14.51 2.52
CA TYR A 142 7.09 -13.83 3.84
C TYR A 142 8.45 -13.69 4.53
N LYS A 143 9.26 -14.75 4.53
CA LYS A 143 10.57 -14.76 5.22
C LYS A 143 11.55 -13.76 4.61
N GLU A 144 11.53 -13.59 3.29
CA GLU A 144 12.41 -12.65 2.58
C GLU A 144 12.03 -11.20 2.90
N VAL A 145 10.73 -10.89 2.87
CA VAL A 145 10.25 -9.54 3.23
C VAL A 145 10.49 -9.27 4.71
N GLU A 146 10.24 -10.23 5.58
CA GLU A 146 10.52 -10.09 7.01
C GLU A 146 11.99 -9.86 7.30
N GLN A 147 12.87 -10.58 6.60
CA GLN A 147 14.32 -10.38 6.72
C GLN A 147 14.71 -8.97 6.28
N TRP A 148 14.19 -8.51 5.14
CA TRP A 148 14.43 -7.13 4.68
C TRP A 148 13.97 -6.10 5.73
N VAL A 149 12.78 -6.25 6.33
CA VAL A 149 12.27 -5.34 7.38
C VAL A 149 13.21 -5.30 8.58
N LYS A 150 13.68 -6.45 9.07
CA LYS A 150 14.63 -6.52 10.19
C LYS A 150 15.97 -5.85 9.90
N GLU A 151 16.45 -5.97 8.68
CA GLU A 151 17.69 -5.31 8.24
C GLU A 151 17.53 -3.78 8.24
N GLN A 152 16.35 -3.25 7.92
CA GLN A 152 16.10 -1.82 7.99
C GLN A 152 16.04 -1.31 9.43
N ASP A 153 15.41 -2.05 10.35
CA ASP A 153 15.33 -1.70 11.78
C ASP A 153 16.72 -1.69 12.44
N ALA A 154 17.65 -2.54 11.98
CA ALA A 154 19.03 -2.59 12.47
C ALA A 154 19.89 -1.41 12.00
N ILE A 155 19.42 -0.60 11.03
CA ILE A 155 20.14 0.54 10.45
C ILE A 155 19.68 1.88 11.06
N GLN A 156 18.52 1.89 11.75
CA GLN A 156 17.99 3.05 12.45
C GLN A 156 18.52 3.14 13.90
#